data_35e85745f0b4c0c893ef1684a851ad06
#
_entry.id   35e85745f0b4c0c893ef1684a851ad06
#
_cell.length_a   1.000
_cell.length_b   1.000
_cell.length_c   1.000
_cell.angle_alpha   90.00
_cell.angle_beta   90.00
_cell.angle_gamma   90.00
#
_symmetry.space_group_name_H-M   'P 1'
#
loop_
_entity.id
_entity.type
_entity.pdbx_description
1 polymer ?
#
loop_
_entity_poly.entity_id
_entity_poly.type
_entity_poly.pdbx_seq_one_letter_code
_entity_poly.pdbx_strand_id
1 'polypeptide(L)'
;MNRRNPDVDASRSAIQSNTTINWISLLLIAGALLMQNAPLRADPSPTPLTIVAFGDSLTAGYMLQPSQSFPAQLQMALEAKGHKVSIVNAGGSGDTTSGGLDRLAWTLQPVPDAIILELGANDALRGIDPAKARSNLDSMLTTLKASNIPVLLAGMKAPNNWGAEYVATFDAIYPDLAAKHGVALYPFFMDGVALNAKLTLPDGLHPTAEGIAEIVKRILPDVEALVQKAQATKAAAKN
;
A
#
# COMPACT_ATOMS: atom_id res chain seq x y z
N MET A 1 -58.21 -88.73 -45.11
CA MET A 1 -59.35 -88.09 -44.40
C MET A 1 -58.83 -86.70 -44.02
N ASN A 2 -59.15 -85.77 -44.92
CA ASN A 2 -60.20 -84.75 -44.87
C ASN A 2 -60.12 -83.94 -43.56
N ARG A 3 -59.83 -82.61 -43.54
CA ARG A 3 -60.53 -81.45 -44.06
C ARG A 3 -59.64 -80.16 -43.90
N ARG A 4 -59.43 -79.46 -44.92
CA ARG A 4 -59.87 -78.10 -45.33
C ARG A 4 -59.85 -77.04 -44.23
N ASN A 5 -59.01 -76.07 -44.47
CA ASN A 5 -59.18 -74.63 -44.77
C ASN A 5 -60.41 -73.94 -44.17
N PRO A 6 -60.48 -72.56 -44.04
CA PRO A 6 -59.82 -71.47 -44.79
C PRO A 6 -59.44 -70.21 -43.94
N ASP A 7 -58.65 -69.37 -44.66
CA ASP A 7 -58.64 -67.92 -44.69
C ASP A 7 -59.01 -67.06 -43.45
N VAL A 8 -58.17 -66.09 -43.19
CA VAL A 8 -58.52 -64.67 -43.26
C VAL A 8 -57.27 -63.74 -43.35
N ASP A 9 -57.26 -63.02 -44.41
CA ASP A 9 -56.48 -61.87 -44.73
C ASP A 9 -56.71 -60.69 -43.79
N ALA A 10 -55.67 -60.03 -43.33
CA ALA A 10 -55.80 -58.65 -42.80
C ALA A 10 -54.47 -57.91 -42.82
N SER A 11 -54.32 -57.15 -43.86
CA SER A 11 -53.79 -55.79 -43.93
C SER A 11 -52.54 -55.43 -43.07
N ARG A 12 -51.46 -55.36 -43.77
CA ARG A 12 -50.29 -54.53 -43.43
C ARG A 12 -50.68 -53.05 -43.52
N SER A 13 -50.79 -52.33 -42.46
CA SER A 13 -50.71 -50.89 -42.45
C SER A 13 -49.32 -50.46 -42.00
N ALA A 14 -48.52 -50.02 -42.97
CA ALA A 14 -47.23 -49.41 -42.75
C ALA A 14 -47.44 -48.01 -42.15
N ILE A 15 -47.06 -47.81 -40.88
CA ILE A 15 -46.92 -46.50 -40.30
C ILE A 15 -45.56 -45.94 -40.74
N GLN A 16 -45.52 -45.15 -41.79
CA GLN A 16 -44.37 -44.30 -42.09
C GLN A 16 -44.41 -43.11 -41.14
N SER A 17 -43.58 -43.17 -40.08
CA SER A 17 -43.31 -41.94 -39.30
C SER A 17 -42.26 -41.12 -40.03
N ASN A 18 -42.68 -40.10 -40.72
CA ASN A 18 -41.83 -39.07 -41.25
C ASN A 18 -41.21 -38.24 -40.12
N THR A 19 -40.04 -38.63 -39.63
CA THR A 19 -39.22 -37.78 -38.76
C THR A 19 -38.39 -36.85 -39.63
N THR A 20 -38.99 -35.74 -40.08
CA THR A 20 -38.25 -34.62 -40.62
C THR A 20 -37.49 -33.96 -39.48
N ILE A 21 -36.23 -34.35 -39.30
CA ILE A 21 -35.30 -33.66 -38.38
C ILE A 21 -35.11 -32.25 -38.96
N ASN A 22 -35.65 -31.27 -38.23
CA ASN A 22 -35.55 -29.87 -38.63
C ASN A 22 -34.11 -29.38 -38.38
N TRP A 23 -33.27 -29.43 -39.41
CA TRP A 23 -31.87 -29.01 -39.38
C TRP A 23 -31.68 -27.56 -38.91
N ILE A 24 -32.70 -26.73 -38.99
CA ILE A 24 -32.69 -25.34 -38.51
C ILE A 24 -32.63 -25.29 -36.97
N SER A 25 -33.31 -26.21 -36.28
CA SER A 25 -33.28 -26.29 -34.83
C SER A 25 -31.93 -26.77 -34.30
N LEU A 26 -31.22 -27.63 -34.99
CA LEU A 26 -29.87 -28.11 -34.65
C LEU A 26 -28.82 -27.01 -34.81
N LEU A 27 -28.92 -26.13 -35.81
CA LEU A 27 -28.03 -25.00 -36.03
C LEU A 27 -28.18 -23.91 -34.96
N LEU A 28 -29.39 -23.68 -34.44
CA LEU A 28 -29.64 -22.72 -33.38
C LEU A 28 -29.10 -23.22 -32.01
N ILE A 29 -29.15 -24.51 -31.75
CA ILE A 29 -28.60 -25.11 -30.51
C ILE A 29 -27.07 -25.11 -30.55
N ALA A 30 -26.44 -25.36 -31.68
CA ALA A 30 -24.98 -25.30 -31.83
C ALA A 30 -24.45 -23.86 -31.72
N GLY A 31 -25.20 -22.86 -32.22
CA GLY A 31 -24.84 -21.44 -32.06
C GLY A 31 -24.91 -20.95 -30.59
N ALA A 32 -25.88 -21.44 -29.82
CA ALA A 32 -26.01 -21.07 -28.41
C ALA A 32 -24.91 -21.69 -27.51
N LEU A 33 -24.38 -22.87 -27.85
CA LEU A 33 -23.26 -23.51 -27.13
C LEU A 33 -21.91 -22.84 -27.43
N LEU A 34 -21.74 -22.22 -28.60
CA LEU A 34 -20.50 -21.53 -28.95
C LEU A 34 -20.33 -20.17 -28.29
N MET A 35 -21.40 -19.53 -27.79
CA MET A 35 -21.35 -18.25 -27.07
C MET A 35 -20.97 -18.38 -25.59
N GLN A 36 -20.95 -19.59 -25.02
CA GLN A 36 -20.65 -19.81 -23.58
C GLN A 36 -19.15 -20.00 -23.27
N ASN A 37 -18.30 -20.05 -24.28
CA ASN A 37 -16.85 -20.19 -24.10
C ASN A 37 -16.08 -18.88 -24.41
N ALA A 38 -16.67 -17.71 -24.20
CA ALA A 38 -15.87 -16.50 -24.11
C ALA A 38 -14.93 -16.67 -22.92
N PRO A 39 -13.59 -16.67 -23.10
CA PRO A 39 -12.68 -16.71 -21.96
C PRO A 39 -13.06 -15.56 -21.04
N LEU A 40 -13.40 -15.87 -19.79
CA LEU A 40 -13.46 -14.89 -18.72
C LEU A 40 -12.12 -14.16 -18.77
N ARG A 41 -12.10 -12.98 -19.37
CA ARG A 41 -10.95 -12.09 -19.29
C ARG A 41 -10.81 -11.82 -17.80
N ALA A 42 -9.86 -12.47 -17.15
CA ALA A 42 -9.49 -12.11 -15.80
C ALA A 42 -9.19 -10.62 -15.85
N ASP A 43 -9.96 -9.81 -15.16
CA ASP A 43 -9.63 -8.41 -14.97
C ASP A 43 -8.19 -8.38 -14.45
N PRO A 44 -7.29 -7.62 -15.07
CA PRO A 44 -5.92 -7.55 -14.60
C PRO A 44 -5.97 -7.18 -13.13
N SER A 45 -5.41 -8.03 -12.27
CA SER A 45 -5.34 -7.74 -10.85
C SER A 45 -4.88 -6.31 -10.66
N PRO A 46 -5.57 -5.49 -9.87
CA PRO A 46 -5.22 -4.09 -9.73
C PRO A 46 -3.74 -3.98 -9.34
N THR A 47 -2.99 -3.17 -10.09
CA THR A 47 -1.57 -2.91 -9.83
C THR A 47 -1.43 -2.44 -8.37
N PRO A 48 -0.49 -3.03 -7.59
CA PRO A 48 -0.26 -2.60 -6.22
C PRO A 48 -0.01 -1.09 -6.14
N LEU A 49 -0.45 -0.46 -5.06
CA LEU A 49 -0.07 0.93 -4.76
C LEU A 49 1.40 0.96 -4.36
N THR A 50 2.16 1.89 -4.94
CA THR A 50 3.54 2.15 -4.53
C THR A 50 3.56 3.23 -3.46
N ILE A 51 4.01 2.89 -2.26
CA ILE A 51 4.19 3.82 -1.15
C ILE A 51 5.67 3.92 -0.83
N VAL A 52 6.22 5.12 -0.82
CA VAL A 52 7.60 5.36 -0.44
C VAL A 52 7.67 5.64 1.06
N ALA A 53 8.44 4.85 1.80
CA ALA A 53 8.88 5.18 3.15
C ALA A 53 10.17 6.00 3.04
N PHE A 54 10.05 7.31 3.20
CA PHE A 54 11.13 8.27 3.03
C PHE A 54 11.58 8.79 4.40
N GLY A 55 12.81 8.46 4.79
CA GLY A 55 13.27 8.77 6.13
C GLY A 55 14.78 8.61 6.28
N ASP A 56 15.22 8.51 7.52
CA ASP A 56 16.63 8.33 7.87
C ASP A 56 16.99 6.86 8.22
N SER A 57 17.86 6.64 9.20
CA SER A 57 18.27 5.32 9.66
C SER A 57 17.14 4.50 10.30
N LEU A 58 16.13 5.17 10.87
CA LEU A 58 14.96 4.52 11.47
C LEU A 58 14.10 3.86 10.40
N THR A 59 13.94 4.52 9.27
CA THR A 59 13.28 3.97 8.06
C THR A 59 14.17 2.94 7.36
N ALA A 60 15.45 3.23 7.18
CA ALA A 60 16.40 2.36 6.47
C ALA A 60 16.52 0.97 7.08
N GLY A 61 16.36 0.84 8.40
CA GLY A 61 16.59 -0.39 9.15
C GLY A 61 18.08 -0.54 9.52
N TYR A 62 18.67 0.51 10.12
CA TYR A 62 20.07 0.51 10.53
C TYR A 62 20.41 -0.70 11.40
N MET A 63 21.47 -1.43 11.02
CA MET A 63 21.95 -2.67 11.66
C MET A 63 20.93 -3.82 11.72
N LEU A 64 19.83 -3.76 10.98
CA LEU A 64 18.86 -4.83 10.84
C LEU A 64 19.03 -5.57 9.50
N GLN A 65 18.55 -6.81 9.44
CA GLN A 65 18.39 -7.49 8.16
C GLN A 65 17.35 -6.74 7.31
N PRO A 66 17.45 -6.73 5.98
CA PRO A 66 16.50 -6.02 5.12
C PRO A 66 15.01 -6.35 5.40
N SER A 67 14.71 -7.63 5.71
CA SER A 67 13.36 -8.08 6.05
C SER A 67 12.85 -7.60 7.42
N GLN A 68 13.73 -7.07 8.26
CA GLN A 68 13.41 -6.56 9.60
C GLN A 68 13.24 -5.04 9.62
N SER A 69 13.52 -4.35 8.50
CA SER A 69 13.36 -2.90 8.38
C SER A 69 11.88 -2.48 8.50
N PHE A 70 11.65 -1.22 8.87
CA PHE A 70 10.31 -0.67 8.98
C PHE A 70 9.47 -0.86 7.70
N PRO A 71 9.97 -0.54 6.48
CA PRO A 71 9.19 -0.73 5.26
C PRO A 71 8.83 -2.18 4.99
N ALA A 72 9.74 -3.13 5.27
CA ALA A 72 9.51 -4.55 5.04
C ALA A 72 8.45 -5.11 6.00
N GLN A 73 8.55 -4.80 7.29
CA GLN A 73 7.56 -5.24 8.28
C GLN A 73 6.19 -4.58 8.05
N LEU A 74 6.18 -3.29 7.65
CA LEU A 74 4.96 -2.58 7.32
C LEU A 74 4.25 -3.21 6.10
N GLN A 75 5.00 -3.56 5.06
CA GLN A 75 4.44 -4.26 3.90
C GLN A 75 3.77 -5.57 4.31
N MET A 76 4.47 -6.42 5.08
CA MET A 76 3.89 -7.68 5.58
C MET A 76 2.60 -7.45 6.38
N ALA A 77 2.57 -6.43 7.24
CA ALA A 77 1.39 -6.12 8.04
C ALA A 77 0.19 -5.66 7.19
N LEU A 78 0.43 -4.85 6.16
CA LEU A 78 -0.61 -4.39 5.23
C LEU A 78 -1.11 -5.54 4.34
N GLU A 79 -0.23 -6.39 3.84
CA GLU A 79 -0.58 -7.58 3.05
C GLU A 79 -1.42 -8.57 3.86
N ALA A 80 -1.08 -8.78 5.14
CA ALA A 80 -1.86 -9.63 6.05
C ALA A 80 -3.31 -9.11 6.26
N LYS A 81 -3.54 -7.80 6.05
CA LYS A 81 -4.86 -7.17 6.04
C LYS A 81 -5.52 -7.11 4.65
N GLY A 82 -4.89 -7.70 3.64
CA GLY A 82 -5.42 -7.78 2.28
C GLY A 82 -5.15 -6.56 1.40
N HIS A 83 -4.34 -5.60 1.85
CA HIS A 83 -3.94 -4.46 1.02
C HIS A 83 -2.92 -4.89 -0.04
N LYS A 84 -3.15 -4.49 -1.29
CA LYS A 84 -2.19 -4.69 -2.39
C LYS A 84 -1.29 -3.46 -2.48
N VAL A 85 -0.14 -3.53 -1.82
CA VAL A 85 0.82 -2.42 -1.72
C VAL A 85 2.24 -2.90 -2.03
N SER A 86 3.09 -1.98 -2.45
CA SER A 86 4.54 -2.13 -2.53
C SER A 86 5.17 -1.00 -1.73
N ILE A 87 5.85 -1.32 -0.64
CA ILE A 87 6.51 -0.32 0.20
C ILE A 87 7.98 -0.22 -0.21
N VAL A 88 8.36 0.93 -0.75
CA VAL A 88 9.74 1.22 -1.16
C VAL A 88 10.50 1.80 0.03
N ASN A 89 11.62 1.15 0.39
CA ASN A 89 12.53 1.68 1.39
C ASN A 89 13.38 2.80 0.77
N ALA A 90 13.13 4.03 1.17
CA ALA A 90 13.91 5.20 0.80
C ALA A 90 14.51 5.88 2.06
N GLY A 91 14.93 5.07 3.03
CA GLY A 91 15.67 5.53 4.20
C GLY A 91 17.14 5.80 3.86
N GLY A 92 17.67 6.93 4.34
CA GLY A 92 19.08 7.32 4.23
C GLY A 92 19.72 7.44 5.62
N SER A 93 20.51 6.44 6.04
CA SER A 93 21.11 6.47 7.38
C SER A 93 21.95 7.72 7.59
N GLY A 94 21.67 8.47 8.67
CA GLY A 94 22.34 9.71 9.00
C GLY A 94 21.77 10.96 8.32
N ASP A 95 20.73 10.84 7.50
CA ASP A 95 20.09 11.98 6.87
C ASP A 95 19.48 12.93 7.89
N THR A 96 19.78 14.19 7.72
CA THR A 96 19.03 15.30 8.29
C THR A 96 17.88 15.69 7.36
N THR A 97 17.03 16.60 7.80
CA THR A 97 16.02 17.20 6.91
C THR A 97 16.64 17.85 5.67
N SER A 98 17.86 18.38 5.76
CA SER A 98 18.58 18.93 4.60
C SER A 98 18.96 17.83 3.62
N GLY A 99 19.57 16.72 4.09
CA GLY A 99 19.94 15.58 3.23
C GLY A 99 18.72 14.96 2.55
N GLY A 100 17.61 14.82 3.30
CA GLY A 100 16.34 14.36 2.72
C GLY A 100 15.81 15.31 1.65
N LEU A 101 15.84 16.63 1.88
CA LEU A 101 15.39 17.62 0.89
C LEU A 101 16.20 17.54 -0.41
N ASP A 102 17.52 17.39 -0.30
CA ASP A 102 18.42 17.32 -1.46
C ASP A 102 18.13 16.13 -2.37
N ARG A 103 17.69 14.98 -1.82
CA ARG A 103 17.39 13.76 -2.57
C ARG A 103 15.90 13.55 -2.88
N LEU A 104 14.99 14.39 -2.38
CA LEU A 104 13.56 14.19 -2.56
C LEU A 104 13.16 14.07 -4.03
N ALA A 105 13.60 15.00 -4.86
CA ALA A 105 13.24 15.06 -6.28
C ALA A 105 13.62 13.76 -7.03
N TRP A 106 14.78 13.20 -6.72
CA TRP A 106 15.22 11.92 -7.28
C TRP A 106 14.39 10.75 -6.75
N THR A 107 14.06 10.74 -5.45
CA THR A 107 13.26 9.67 -4.83
C THR A 107 11.83 9.60 -5.39
N LEU A 108 11.30 10.73 -5.90
CA LEU A 108 9.98 10.79 -6.52
C LEU A 108 9.98 10.32 -7.99
N GLN A 109 11.01 9.60 -8.43
CA GLN A 109 11.09 9.04 -9.78
C GLN A 109 11.20 7.50 -9.73
N PRO A 110 10.18 6.73 -10.15
CA PRO A 110 8.85 7.18 -10.62
C PRO A 110 7.98 7.76 -9.49
N VAL A 111 7.00 8.59 -9.84
CA VAL A 111 6.09 9.21 -8.86
C VAL A 111 5.32 8.14 -8.09
N PRO A 112 5.42 8.08 -6.75
CA PRO A 112 4.70 7.10 -5.94
C PRO A 112 3.22 7.48 -5.77
N ASP A 113 2.41 6.49 -5.38
CA ASP A 113 0.99 6.72 -5.06
C ASP A 113 0.80 7.40 -3.69
N ALA A 114 1.76 7.27 -2.78
CA ALA A 114 1.79 7.95 -1.47
C ALA A 114 3.20 7.94 -0.88
N ILE A 115 3.40 8.72 0.18
CA ILE A 115 4.67 8.78 0.92
C ILE A 115 4.42 8.82 2.44
N ILE A 116 5.27 8.10 3.19
CA ILE A 116 5.47 8.27 4.62
C ILE A 116 6.74 9.09 4.77
N LEU A 117 6.64 10.31 5.30
CA LEU A 117 7.77 11.23 5.49
C LEU A 117 8.22 11.19 6.95
N GLU A 118 9.38 10.59 7.20
CA GLU A 118 9.99 10.39 8.52
C GLU A 118 11.41 10.98 8.50
N LEU A 119 11.60 12.18 8.97
CA LEU A 119 12.90 12.87 9.07
C LEU A 119 12.93 13.84 10.21
N GLY A 120 14.13 14.15 10.69
CA GLY A 120 14.39 15.17 11.72
C GLY A 120 15.06 14.63 12.99
N ALA A 121 15.12 13.30 13.17
CA ALA A 121 15.82 12.71 14.31
C ALA A 121 17.30 13.16 14.35
N ASN A 122 17.99 13.15 13.21
CA ASN A 122 19.37 13.59 13.12
C ASN A 122 19.54 15.10 13.30
N ASP A 123 18.56 15.92 12.92
CA ASP A 123 18.56 17.36 13.22
C ASP A 123 18.51 17.58 14.74
N ALA A 124 17.58 16.91 15.42
CA ALA A 124 17.42 17.01 16.88
C ALA A 124 18.65 16.47 17.63
N LEU A 125 19.20 15.31 17.23
CA LEU A 125 20.38 14.73 17.87
C LEU A 125 21.62 15.62 17.75
N ARG A 126 21.75 16.35 16.64
CA ARG A 126 22.88 17.25 16.38
C ARG A 126 22.65 18.68 16.84
N GLY A 127 21.52 19.02 17.46
CA GLY A 127 21.17 20.36 17.89
C GLY A 127 21.09 21.37 16.74
N ILE A 128 20.69 20.92 15.54
CA ILE A 128 20.48 21.80 14.41
C ILE A 128 19.29 22.73 14.73
N ASP A 129 19.39 23.99 14.32
CA ASP A 129 18.33 24.98 14.53
C ASP A 129 16.96 24.43 14.07
N PRO A 130 15.96 24.34 14.95
CA PRO A 130 14.62 23.88 14.61
C PRO A 130 13.99 24.64 13.45
N ALA A 131 14.32 25.94 13.25
CA ALA A 131 13.85 26.72 12.11
C ALA A 131 14.34 26.16 10.78
N LYS A 132 15.54 25.57 10.73
CA LYS A 132 16.09 24.93 9.54
C LYS A 132 15.35 23.63 9.23
N ALA A 133 15.14 22.78 10.24
CA ALA A 133 14.38 21.55 10.08
C ALA A 133 12.94 21.81 9.62
N ARG A 134 12.28 22.82 10.23
CA ARG A 134 10.95 23.28 9.82
C ARG A 134 10.92 23.73 8.36
N SER A 135 11.86 24.57 7.93
CA SER A 135 11.93 25.08 6.55
C SER A 135 12.12 23.95 5.53
N ASN A 136 12.96 22.96 5.84
CA ASN A 136 13.22 21.83 4.96
C ASN A 136 11.97 20.94 4.83
N LEU A 137 11.34 20.56 5.94
CA LEU A 137 10.10 19.78 5.94
C LEU A 137 8.94 20.52 5.25
N ASP A 138 8.82 21.83 5.45
CA ASP A 138 7.84 22.67 4.76
C ASP A 138 8.04 22.66 3.24
N SER A 139 9.29 22.73 2.79
CA SER A 139 9.64 22.65 1.37
C SER A 139 9.32 21.28 0.77
N MET A 140 9.62 20.20 1.50
CA MET A 140 9.26 18.85 1.08
C MET A 140 7.75 18.68 0.96
N LEU A 141 6.99 19.09 1.97
CA LEU A 141 5.52 19.01 1.96
C LEU A 141 4.90 19.85 0.85
N THR A 142 5.48 21.02 0.56
CA THR A 142 5.07 21.87 -0.57
C THR A 142 5.26 21.15 -1.91
N THR A 143 6.41 20.51 -2.11
CA THR A 143 6.73 19.72 -3.32
C THR A 143 5.77 18.55 -3.48
N LEU A 144 5.55 17.78 -2.41
CA LEU A 144 4.65 16.64 -2.41
C LEU A 144 3.20 17.04 -2.70
N LYS A 145 2.74 18.16 -2.14
CA LYS A 145 1.42 18.72 -2.41
C LYS A 145 1.27 19.16 -3.87
N ALA A 146 2.29 19.84 -4.43
CA ALA A 146 2.29 20.25 -5.83
C ALA A 146 2.23 19.05 -6.79
N SER A 147 2.79 17.90 -6.39
CA SER A 147 2.75 16.63 -7.12
C SER A 147 1.48 15.81 -6.83
N ASN A 148 0.55 16.32 -6.03
CA ASN A 148 -0.69 15.64 -5.59
C ASN A 148 -0.44 14.26 -4.93
N ILE A 149 0.67 14.10 -4.22
CA ILE A 149 1.05 12.87 -3.53
C ILE A 149 0.49 12.90 -2.10
N PRO A 150 -0.37 11.95 -1.69
CA PRO A 150 -0.81 11.80 -0.31
C PRO A 150 0.37 11.54 0.64
N VAL A 151 0.37 12.24 1.78
CA VAL A 151 1.45 12.18 2.79
C VAL A 151 0.91 11.76 4.14
N LEU A 152 1.64 10.86 4.82
CA LEU A 152 1.63 10.69 6.26
C LEU A 152 2.95 11.27 6.80
N LEU A 153 2.85 12.35 7.55
CA LEU A 153 4.01 12.94 8.24
C LEU A 153 4.23 12.18 9.57
N ALA A 154 5.36 11.53 9.71
CA ALA A 154 5.77 10.86 10.94
C ALA A 154 6.66 11.80 11.75
N GLY A 155 6.13 12.25 12.90
CA GLY A 155 6.79 13.23 13.76
C GLY A 155 7.95 12.65 14.54
N MET A 156 8.83 13.56 14.98
CA MET A 156 9.95 13.29 15.88
C MET A 156 9.87 14.16 17.11
N LYS A 157 10.60 13.77 18.16
CA LYS A 157 10.78 14.57 19.38
C LYS A 157 12.24 14.82 19.65
N ALA A 158 12.54 16.02 20.13
CA ALA A 158 13.88 16.39 20.52
C ALA A 158 14.29 15.76 21.86
N PRO A 159 15.57 15.39 22.03
CA PRO A 159 16.09 14.99 23.32
C PRO A 159 16.17 16.20 24.29
N ASN A 160 15.97 15.96 25.57
CA ASN A 160 15.86 17.02 26.60
C ASN A 160 17.18 17.79 26.88
N ASN A 161 18.32 17.30 26.40
CA ASN A 161 19.65 17.89 26.67
C ASN A 161 19.89 19.24 25.98
N TRP A 162 19.05 19.65 25.02
CA TRP A 162 19.16 20.94 24.35
C TRP A 162 18.39 22.08 25.04
N GLY A 163 17.73 21.79 26.15
CA GLY A 163 16.94 22.76 26.90
C GLY A 163 15.48 22.87 26.45
N ALA A 164 14.64 23.37 27.33
CA ALA A 164 13.19 23.37 27.16
C ALA A 164 12.71 24.19 25.95
N GLU A 165 13.38 25.29 25.63
CA GLU A 165 13.04 26.15 24.50
C GLU A 165 13.27 25.43 23.16
N TYR A 166 14.42 24.75 23.02
CA TYR A 166 14.72 23.94 21.85
C TYR A 166 13.69 22.84 21.67
N VAL A 167 13.43 22.07 22.73
CA VAL A 167 12.46 20.96 22.71
C VAL A 167 11.08 21.45 22.30
N ALA A 168 10.58 22.50 22.91
CA ALA A 168 9.27 23.05 22.58
C ALA A 168 9.19 23.53 21.12
N THR A 169 10.24 24.19 20.63
CA THR A 169 10.29 24.68 19.26
C THR A 169 10.38 23.54 18.23
N PHE A 170 11.20 22.53 18.54
CA PHE A 170 11.36 21.37 17.65
C PHE A 170 10.09 20.50 17.61
N ASP A 171 9.53 20.16 18.77
CA ASP A 171 8.36 19.29 18.85
C ASP A 171 7.11 19.91 18.19
N ALA A 172 7.02 21.26 18.16
CA ALA A 172 5.94 21.97 17.47
C ALA A 172 6.02 21.93 15.93
N ILE A 173 7.15 21.52 15.34
CA ILE A 173 7.34 21.52 13.88
C ILE A 173 6.26 20.65 13.19
N TYR A 174 6.09 19.43 13.68
CA TYR A 174 5.26 18.43 12.99
C TYR A 174 3.76 18.74 13.06
N PRO A 175 3.15 19.02 14.22
CA PRO A 175 1.74 19.40 14.27
C PRO A 175 1.44 20.68 13.51
N ASP A 176 2.32 21.67 13.56
CA ASP A 176 2.13 22.92 12.81
C ASP A 176 2.17 22.71 11.30
N LEU A 177 3.14 21.91 10.81
CA LEU A 177 3.26 21.62 9.38
C LEU A 177 2.15 20.71 8.89
N ALA A 178 1.74 19.72 9.68
CA ALA A 178 0.61 18.87 9.36
C ALA A 178 -0.68 19.69 9.18
N ALA A 179 -0.94 20.62 10.11
CA ALA A 179 -2.07 21.54 10.03
C ALA A 179 -1.95 22.49 8.82
N LYS A 180 -0.79 23.10 8.59
CA LYS A 180 -0.52 24.01 7.47
C LYS A 180 -0.78 23.37 6.11
N HIS A 181 -0.31 22.14 5.91
CA HIS A 181 -0.40 21.42 4.63
C HIS A 181 -1.66 20.56 4.49
N GLY A 182 -2.41 20.33 5.58
CA GLY A 182 -3.60 19.48 5.59
C GLY A 182 -3.23 17.99 5.36
N VAL A 183 -2.10 17.55 5.92
CA VAL A 183 -1.63 16.16 5.85
C VAL A 183 -1.88 15.42 7.15
N ALA A 184 -1.98 14.09 7.08
CA ALA A 184 -2.08 13.25 8.27
C ALA A 184 -0.76 13.31 9.08
N LEU A 185 -0.87 13.26 10.40
CA LEU A 185 0.26 13.24 11.33
C LEU A 185 0.22 11.99 12.19
N TYR A 186 1.31 11.21 12.17
CA TYR A 186 1.64 10.28 13.24
C TYR A 186 2.59 10.99 14.21
N PRO A 187 2.17 11.29 15.44
CA PRO A 187 2.83 12.35 16.26
C PRO A 187 4.28 12.05 16.64
N PHE A 188 4.63 10.78 16.85
CA PHE A 188 5.99 10.37 17.24
C PHE A 188 6.33 8.99 16.68
N PHE A 189 7.24 8.92 15.72
CA PHE A 189 7.61 7.67 15.04
C PHE A 189 8.07 6.59 16.02
N MET A 190 8.84 6.95 17.04
CA MET A 190 9.40 6.05 18.04
C MET A 190 8.46 5.81 19.25
N ASP A 191 7.17 6.12 19.13
CA ASP A 191 6.21 5.92 20.24
C ASP A 191 6.17 4.45 20.70
N GLY A 192 6.28 4.23 22.03
CA GLY A 192 6.34 2.91 22.65
C GLY A 192 7.69 2.20 22.56
N VAL A 193 8.66 2.76 21.82
CA VAL A 193 9.99 2.18 21.59
C VAL A 193 11.10 3.03 22.18
N ALA A 194 11.03 4.35 22.04
CA ALA A 194 12.02 5.26 22.60
C ALA A 194 12.21 5.03 24.11
N LEU A 195 13.47 5.03 24.57
CA LEU A 195 13.86 4.79 25.96
C LEU A 195 13.54 3.38 26.50
N ASN A 196 13.11 2.45 25.67
CA ASN A 196 12.90 1.06 26.05
C ASN A 196 14.09 0.20 25.61
N ALA A 197 15.01 -0.10 26.52
CA ALA A 197 16.23 -0.87 26.23
C ALA A 197 15.98 -2.30 25.68
N LYS A 198 14.76 -2.83 25.75
CA LYS A 198 14.41 -4.12 25.14
C LYS A 198 14.02 -3.97 23.66
N LEU A 199 13.64 -2.76 23.25
CA LEU A 199 13.15 -2.45 21.90
C LEU A 199 14.12 -1.55 21.12
N THR A 200 15.23 -1.12 21.76
CA THR A 200 16.30 -0.35 21.11
C THR A 200 17.61 -1.15 21.11
N LEU A 201 18.43 -0.88 20.09
CA LEU A 201 19.80 -1.37 20.03
C LEU A 201 20.64 -0.82 21.20
N PRO A 202 21.86 -1.34 21.44
CA PRO A 202 22.70 -0.87 22.55
C PRO A 202 23.03 0.62 22.52
N ASP A 203 22.89 1.29 21.39
CA ASP A 203 23.06 2.74 21.25
C ASP A 203 21.92 3.57 21.87
N GLY A 204 20.80 2.91 22.21
CA GLY A 204 19.63 3.55 22.80
C GLY A 204 18.80 4.42 21.85
N LEU A 205 19.18 4.45 20.56
CA LEU A 205 18.59 5.32 19.54
C LEU A 205 17.80 4.54 18.47
N HIS A 206 18.41 3.47 17.96
CA HIS A 206 17.80 2.69 16.87
C HIS A 206 16.95 1.54 17.41
N PRO A 207 15.79 1.23 16.80
CA PRO A 207 14.97 0.11 17.22
C PRO A 207 15.60 -1.24 16.86
N THR A 208 15.32 -2.26 17.68
CA THR A 208 15.53 -3.67 17.31
C THR A 208 14.45 -4.11 16.31
N ALA A 209 14.54 -5.34 15.79
CA ALA A 209 13.46 -5.90 14.93
C ALA A 209 12.11 -5.93 15.64
N GLU A 210 12.09 -6.23 16.95
CA GLU A 210 10.90 -6.19 17.79
C GLU A 210 10.43 -4.75 18.04
N GLY A 211 11.37 -3.79 18.16
CA GLY A 211 11.06 -2.36 18.21
C GLY A 211 10.37 -1.88 16.93
N ILE A 212 10.86 -2.31 15.78
CA ILE A 212 10.19 -2.04 14.49
C ILE A 212 8.78 -2.66 14.46
N ALA A 213 8.61 -3.89 14.94
CA ALA A 213 7.29 -4.52 15.01
C ALA A 213 6.30 -3.72 15.87
N GLU A 214 6.74 -3.15 16.98
CA GLU A 214 5.91 -2.28 17.83
C GLU A 214 5.58 -0.96 17.13
N ILE A 215 6.54 -0.32 16.43
CA ILE A 215 6.28 0.87 15.61
C ILE A 215 5.24 0.56 14.55
N VAL A 216 5.43 -0.52 13.78
CA VAL A 216 4.49 -0.93 12.72
C VAL A 216 3.09 -1.14 13.28
N LYS A 217 2.96 -1.87 14.37
CA LYS A 217 1.67 -2.12 15.04
C LYS A 217 0.95 -0.82 15.38
N ARG A 218 1.66 0.21 15.85
CA ARG A 218 1.08 1.50 16.27
C ARG A 218 0.72 2.39 15.10
N ILE A 219 1.59 2.51 14.09
CA ILE A 219 1.38 3.38 12.94
C ILE A 219 0.41 2.78 11.90
N LEU A 220 0.16 1.47 11.95
CA LEU A 220 -0.61 0.75 10.94
C LEU A 220 -1.98 1.37 10.63
N PRO A 221 -2.80 1.80 11.61
CA PRO A 221 -4.09 2.44 11.32
C PRO A 221 -3.95 3.73 10.49
N ASP A 222 -2.92 4.55 10.76
CA ASP A 222 -2.66 5.79 10.01
C ASP A 222 -2.19 5.49 8.59
N VAL A 223 -1.40 4.42 8.41
CA VAL A 223 -0.97 3.98 7.08
C VAL A 223 -2.13 3.36 6.30
N GLU A 224 -3.06 2.64 6.94
CA GLU A 224 -4.28 2.16 6.28
C GLU A 224 -5.13 3.34 5.76
N ALA A 225 -5.25 4.42 6.55
CA ALA A 225 -5.90 5.65 6.10
C ALA A 225 -5.16 6.32 4.92
N LEU A 226 -3.82 6.31 4.93
CA LEU A 226 -3.00 6.78 3.80
C LEU A 226 -3.25 5.93 2.54
N VAL A 227 -3.31 4.61 2.66
CA VAL A 227 -3.63 3.68 1.55
C VAL A 227 -4.98 4.03 0.94
N GLN A 228 -6.02 4.23 1.76
CA GLN A 228 -7.36 4.62 1.28
C GLN A 228 -7.32 5.97 0.54
N LYS A 229 -6.59 6.95 1.07
CA LYS A 229 -6.42 8.26 0.43
C LYS A 229 -5.70 8.13 -0.92
N ALA A 230 -4.65 7.31 -1.00
CA ALA A 230 -3.91 7.04 -2.23
C ALA A 230 -4.80 6.38 -3.29
N GLN A 231 -5.63 5.41 -2.90
CA GLN A 231 -6.60 4.76 -3.78
C GLN A 231 -7.59 5.78 -4.38
N ALA A 232 -8.13 6.65 -3.52
CA ALA A 232 -9.06 7.69 -3.95
C ALA A 232 -8.42 8.70 -4.92
N THR A 233 -7.19 9.16 -4.62
CA THR A 233 -6.42 10.07 -5.49
C THR A 233 -6.13 9.43 -6.84
N LYS A 234 -5.70 8.16 -6.86
CA LYS A 234 -5.41 7.42 -8.09
C LYS A 234 -6.66 7.16 -8.94
N ALA A 235 -7.80 6.93 -8.31
CA ALA A 235 -9.09 6.79 -9.01
C ALA A 235 -9.53 8.12 -9.63
N ALA A 236 -9.40 9.24 -8.92
CA ALA A 236 -9.74 10.56 -9.43
C ALA A 236 -8.87 11.00 -10.63
N ALA A 237 -7.60 10.58 -10.69
CA ALA A 237 -6.69 10.89 -11.80
C ALA A 237 -6.99 10.10 -13.10
N LYS A 238 -7.85 9.08 -13.05
CA LYS A 238 -8.25 8.27 -14.22
C LYS A 238 -9.53 8.74 -14.88
N ASN A 239 -10.27 9.63 -14.23
CA ASN A 239 -11.51 10.23 -14.72
C ASN A 239 -11.27 11.63 -15.28
#